data_7ccac3c4f95c59e4bce49482735f6c4c
#
_entry.id   7ccac3c4f95c59e4bce49482735f6c4c
#
_cell.length_a   1.000
_cell.length_b   1.000
_cell.length_c   1.000
_cell.angle_alpha   90.00
_cell.angle_beta   90.00
_cell.angle_gamma   90.00
#
_symmetry.space_group_name_H-M   'P 1'
#
loop_
_entity.id
_entity.type
_entity.pdbx_description
1 polymer ?
#
loop_
_entity_poly.entity_id
_entity_poly.type
_entity_poly.pdbx_seq_one_letter_code
_entity_poly.pdbx_strand_id
1 'polypeptide(L)'
;MSNDFLISTSNRIKSTPFTSRNQEAGVKKYSVYNNTLLPTVFESLKEDYLHLTKNVQLWDVCAQRVIEVKGSKSLSLIQYLFCRDFSNISPSKAYYAPIVNFEGGLLNDPVVFCISRNHFLISISDSDLFNWISAINNSKEFFSDVRETDILTMAIQGPKSEELSQKIFGEEIKSLKYFNFIKYLFNKEEIIISKTGYSKQSGYEILITNPNNAIMLWDLIMEKGIEFNVKVGCPNMIE
;
A
#
# COMPACT_ATOMS: atom_id res chain seq x y z
N MET A 1 -30.35 18.57 2.26
CA MET A 1 -30.16 18.39 0.81
C MET A 1 -28.74 17.89 0.63
N SER A 2 -28.56 16.62 0.32
CA SER A 2 -27.24 16.08 -0.03
C SER A 2 -26.90 16.64 -1.42
N ASN A 3 -25.95 17.54 -1.49
CA ASN A 3 -25.37 17.91 -2.77
C ASN A 3 -24.51 16.74 -3.24
N ASP A 4 -25.11 15.78 -3.94
CA ASP A 4 -24.37 14.74 -4.62
C ASP A 4 -23.68 15.36 -5.84
N PHE A 5 -22.47 15.84 -5.63
CA PHE A 5 -21.63 16.30 -6.73
C PHE A 5 -21.17 15.07 -7.53
N LEU A 6 -21.56 14.99 -8.79
CA LEU A 6 -21.00 14.02 -9.72
C LEU A 6 -19.65 14.54 -10.22
N ILE A 7 -18.60 13.81 -9.92
CA ILE A 7 -17.27 14.12 -10.46
C ILE A 7 -17.12 13.38 -11.78
N SER A 8 -16.91 14.12 -12.88
CA SER A 8 -16.52 13.52 -14.16
C SER A 8 -15.06 13.07 -14.07
N THR A 9 -14.82 11.78 -14.25
CA THR A 9 -13.46 11.25 -14.35
C THR A 9 -12.83 11.67 -15.68
N SER A 10 -11.69 12.36 -15.61
CA SER A 10 -10.88 12.69 -16.79
C SER A 10 -9.77 11.65 -16.97
N ASN A 11 -9.07 11.67 -18.14
CA ASN A 11 -7.90 10.84 -18.38
C ASN A 11 -6.74 11.06 -17.39
N ARG A 12 -6.84 12.05 -16.49
CA ARG A 12 -5.88 12.30 -15.42
C ARG A 12 -6.12 11.41 -14.21
N ILE A 13 -7.32 10.85 -14.07
CA ILE A 13 -7.69 9.96 -12.96
C ILE A 13 -7.57 8.52 -13.48
N LYS A 14 -6.70 7.76 -12.84
CA LYS A 14 -6.41 6.38 -13.19
C LYS A 14 -7.39 5.43 -12.49
N SER A 15 -7.79 4.38 -13.17
CA SER A 15 -8.36 3.18 -12.54
C SER A 15 -7.24 2.21 -12.16
N THR A 16 -7.55 1.26 -11.29
CA THR A 16 -6.66 0.17 -10.91
C THR A 16 -7.09 -1.13 -11.62
N PRO A 17 -6.26 -2.17 -11.68
CA PRO A 17 -6.68 -3.48 -12.15
C PRO A 17 -7.85 -4.08 -11.36
N PHE A 18 -8.05 -3.62 -10.10
CA PHE A 18 -9.12 -4.09 -9.22
C PHE A 18 -10.42 -3.29 -9.33
N THR A 19 -10.46 -2.24 -10.17
CA THR A 19 -11.66 -1.38 -10.27
C THR A 19 -12.92 -2.17 -10.64
N SER A 20 -12.82 -3.16 -11.56
CA SER A 20 -13.95 -4.04 -11.89
C SER A 20 -14.39 -4.90 -10.69
N ARG A 21 -13.45 -5.41 -9.91
CA ARG A 21 -13.72 -6.19 -8.70
C ARG A 21 -14.40 -5.36 -7.61
N ASN A 22 -13.99 -4.09 -7.48
CA ASN A 22 -14.65 -3.14 -6.58
C ASN A 22 -16.10 -2.87 -7.02
N GLN A 23 -16.34 -2.73 -8.34
CA GLN A 23 -17.67 -2.54 -8.90
C GLN A 23 -18.58 -3.76 -8.70
N GLU A 24 -18.06 -4.96 -8.98
CA GLU A 24 -18.75 -6.23 -8.75
C GLU A 24 -19.10 -6.42 -7.27
N ALA A 25 -18.25 -5.96 -6.35
CA ALA A 25 -18.50 -5.97 -4.90
C ALA A 25 -19.47 -4.88 -4.43
N GLY A 26 -19.96 -4.01 -5.33
CA GLY A 26 -20.99 -3.02 -5.01
C GLY A 26 -20.45 -1.73 -4.39
N VAL A 27 -19.26 -1.28 -4.78
CA VAL A 27 -18.72 0.00 -4.33
C VAL A 27 -19.68 1.15 -4.64
N LYS A 28 -19.98 1.96 -3.63
CA LYS A 28 -20.93 3.08 -3.73
C LYS A 28 -20.26 4.42 -3.96
N LYS A 29 -19.01 4.58 -3.45
CA LYS A 29 -18.28 5.86 -3.55
C LYS A 29 -16.80 5.62 -3.78
N TYR A 30 -16.20 6.56 -4.52
CA TYR A 30 -14.77 6.69 -4.72
C TYR A 30 -14.28 8.06 -4.27
N SER A 31 -13.06 8.13 -3.81
CA SER A 31 -12.25 9.35 -3.72
C SER A 31 -11.16 9.33 -4.79
N VAL A 32 -10.49 10.45 -4.98
CA VAL A 32 -9.27 10.53 -5.80
C VAL A 32 -8.09 10.70 -4.86
N TYR A 33 -7.15 9.79 -4.95
CA TYR A 33 -5.95 9.76 -4.12
C TYR A 33 -4.74 9.47 -5.03
N ASN A 34 -3.73 10.30 -5.04
CA ASN A 34 -2.60 10.20 -5.99
C ASN A 34 -3.05 10.05 -7.46
N ASN A 35 -4.05 10.84 -7.90
CA ASN A 35 -4.65 10.75 -9.23
C ASN A 35 -5.23 9.37 -9.57
N THR A 36 -5.60 8.57 -8.59
CA THR A 36 -6.13 7.21 -8.76
C THR A 36 -7.46 7.09 -8.01
N LEU A 37 -8.39 6.31 -8.57
CA LEU A 37 -9.66 6.01 -7.90
C LEU A 37 -9.39 5.12 -6.67
N LEU A 38 -9.78 5.61 -5.50
CA LEU A 38 -9.72 4.87 -4.24
C LEU A 38 -11.17 4.57 -3.78
N PRO A 39 -11.56 3.30 -3.60
CA PRO A 39 -12.87 2.98 -3.01
C PRO A 39 -12.99 3.55 -1.60
N THR A 40 -14.17 4.09 -1.27
CA THR A 40 -14.39 4.73 0.03
C THR A 40 -15.61 4.22 0.80
N VAL A 41 -16.59 3.65 0.12
CA VAL A 41 -17.81 3.11 0.76
C VAL A 41 -18.35 1.95 -0.05
N PHE A 42 -18.66 0.82 0.61
CA PHE A 42 -19.38 -0.32 0.05
C PHE A 42 -20.82 -0.38 0.57
N GLU A 43 -21.03 -0.65 1.85
CA GLU A 43 -22.38 -0.62 2.44
C GLU A 43 -22.71 0.74 3.05
N SER A 44 -22.04 1.08 4.11
CA SER A 44 -21.99 2.38 4.77
C SER A 44 -20.71 2.44 5.60
N LEU A 45 -20.22 3.63 5.96
CA LEU A 45 -19.02 3.77 6.81
C LEU A 45 -19.12 2.95 8.10
N LYS A 46 -20.32 2.95 8.74
CA LYS A 46 -20.56 2.19 9.97
C LYS A 46 -20.52 0.68 9.75
N GLU A 47 -21.20 0.19 8.73
CA GLU A 47 -21.30 -1.25 8.46
C GLU A 47 -19.97 -1.81 7.96
N ASP A 48 -19.29 -1.07 7.10
CA ASP A 48 -17.94 -1.41 6.61
C ASP A 48 -16.95 -1.48 7.77
N TYR A 49 -17.00 -0.51 8.71
CA TYR A 49 -16.19 -0.52 9.94
C TYR A 49 -16.52 -1.70 10.86
N LEU A 50 -17.80 -1.96 11.11
CA LEU A 50 -18.23 -3.07 11.95
C LEU A 50 -17.83 -4.43 11.36
N HIS A 51 -17.82 -4.54 10.04
CA HIS A 51 -17.34 -5.74 9.37
C HIS A 51 -15.82 -5.89 9.54
N LEU A 52 -15.05 -4.81 9.31
CA LEU A 52 -13.59 -4.78 9.47
C LEU A 52 -13.16 -5.23 10.87
N THR A 53 -13.83 -4.75 11.91
CA THR A 53 -13.44 -5.02 13.31
C THR A 53 -13.78 -6.44 13.78
N LYS A 54 -14.56 -7.21 12.99
CA LYS A 54 -15.00 -8.56 13.36
C LYS A 54 -14.52 -9.67 12.43
N ASN A 55 -14.16 -9.31 11.20
CA ASN A 55 -13.87 -10.26 10.14
C ASN A 55 -12.55 -9.92 9.42
N VAL A 56 -12.54 -10.08 8.10
CA VAL A 56 -11.43 -9.71 7.23
C VAL A 56 -11.95 -8.99 6.00
N GLN A 57 -11.20 -8.00 5.55
CA GLN A 57 -11.48 -7.28 4.30
C GLN A 57 -10.27 -7.34 3.37
N LEU A 58 -10.55 -7.34 2.08
CA LEU A 58 -9.57 -7.16 1.01
C LEU A 58 -9.75 -5.76 0.42
N TRP A 59 -8.69 -4.96 0.39
CA TRP A 59 -8.69 -3.57 -0.04
C TRP A 59 -7.85 -3.37 -1.29
N ASP A 60 -8.37 -2.63 -2.25
CA ASP A 60 -7.61 -2.01 -3.33
C ASP A 60 -6.99 -0.71 -2.81
N VAL A 61 -5.70 -0.74 -2.56
CA VAL A 61 -4.92 0.42 -2.11
C VAL A 61 -3.82 0.80 -3.12
N CYS A 62 -4.03 0.50 -4.41
CA CYS A 62 -3.10 0.90 -5.49
C CYS A 62 -2.94 2.42 -5.64
N ALA A 63 -3.84 3.19 -5.05
CA ALA A 63 -3.70 4.64 -4.95
C ALA A 63 -2.49 5.06 -4.09
N GLN A 64 -1.98 4.18 -3.21
CA GLN A 64 -0.68 4.33 -2.55
C GLN A 64 0.43 4.01 -3.57
N ARG A 65 0.87 5.01 -4.32
CA ARG A 65 1.95 4.84 -5.29
C ARG A 65 3.25 4.44 -4.60
N VAL A 66 4.11 3.74 -5.33
CA VAL A 66 5.40 3.29 -4.81
C VAL A 66 6.53 3.91 -5.61
N ILE A 67 7.44 4.59 -4.91
CA ILE A 67 8.67 5.16 -5.47
C ILE A 67 9.81 4.20 -5.15
N GLU A 68 10.60 3.85 -6.16
CA GLU A 68 11.81 3.06 -6.02
C GLU A 68 13.04 3.97 -5.99
N VAL A 69 13.96 3.69 -5.07
CA VAL A 69 15.25 4.39 -4.93
C VAL A 69 16.36 3.35 -4.90
N LYS A 70 17.25 3.40 -5.91
CA LYS A 70 18.38 2.47 -6.05
C LYS A 70 19.69 3.21 -6.26
N GLY A 71 20.80 2.61 -5.84
CA GLY A 71 22.15 3.08 -6.10
C GLY A 71 23.03 3.16 -4.87
N SER A 72 24.31 3.39 -5.08
CA SER A 72 25.32 3.38 -4.00
C SER A 72 25.11 4.47 -2.94
N LYS A 73 24.45 5.58 -3.30
CA LYS A 73 24.12 6.69 -2.38
C LYS A 73 22.66 6.70 -1.92
N SER A 74 21.87 5.67 -2.24
CA SER A 74 20.44 5.63 -1.90
C SER A 74 20.19 5.68 -0.39
N LEU A 75 20.97 4.99 0.42
CA LEU A 75 20.85 5.09 1.88
C LEU A 75 21.13 6.52 2.38
N SER A 76 22.12 7.20 1.80
CA SER A 76 22.43 8.60 2.17
C SER A 76 21.29 9.54 1.77
N LEU A 77 20.67 9.31 0.61
CA LEU A 77 19.48 10.05 0.18
C LEU A 77 18.30 9.81 1.13
N ILE A 78 18.01 8.56 1.48
CA ILE A 78 16.96 8.20 2.44
C ILE A 78 17.22 8.84 3.80
N GLN A 79 18.44 8.77 4.32
CA GLN A 79 18.81 9.40 5.59
C GLN A 79 18.66 10.93 5.56
N TYR A 80 18.91 11.57 4.42
CA TYR A 80 18.75 13.00 4.25
C TYR A 80 17.28 13.44 4.19
N LEU A 81 16.44 12.64 3.52
CA LEU A 81 15.03 12.98 3.25
C LEU A 81 14.12 12.85 4.45
N PHE A 82 14.31 11.83 5.29
CA PHE A 82 13.32 11.42 6.28
C PHE A 82 13.72 11.80 7.71
N CYS A 83 12.73 12.15 8.52
CA CYS A 83 12.88 12.51 9.93
C CYS A 83 13.10 11.27 10.83
N ARG A 84 13.81 10.27 10.33
CA ARG A 84 14.09 9.02 11.03
C ARG A 84 15.56 8.66 10.85
N ASP A 85 16.17 8.11 11.89
CA ASP A 85 17.54 7.56 11.78
C ASP A 85 17.49 6.19 11.07
N PHE A 86 18.17 6.11 9.93
CA PHE A 86 18.36 4.91 9.11
C PHE A 86 19.75 4.30 9.22
N SER A 87 20.59 4.73 10.16
CA SER A 87 21.95 4.20 10.34
C SER A 87 21.96 2.68 10.60
N ASN A 88 20.95 2.19 11.35
CA ASN A 88 20.78 0.77 11.72
C ASN A 88 19.67 0.08 10.92
N ILE A 89 19.50 0.44 9.65
CA ILE A 89 18.49 -0.16 8.79
C ILE A 89 18.82 -1.63 8.49
N SER A 90 17.80 -2.46 8.45
CA SER A 90 17.92 -3.88 8.14
C SER A 90 17.08 -4.25 6.92
N PRO A 91 17.58 -5.09 5.99
CA PRO A 91 16.76 -5.68 4.95
C PRO A 91 15.54 -6.43 5.53
N SER A 92 14.50 -6.56 4.72
CA SER A 92 13.22 -7.21 5.09
C SER A 92 12.45 -6.49 6.20
N LYS A 93 12.77 -5.20 6.45
CA LYS A 93 12.00 -4.33 7.35
C LYS A 93 11.41 -3.15 6.60
N ALA A 94 10.22 -2.77 7.04
CA ALA A 94 9.56 -1.54 6.65
C ALA A 94 9.67 -0.51 7.79
N TYR A 95 9.61 0.77 7.45
CA TYR A 95 9.79 1.86 8.41
C TYR A 95 8.77 2.96 8.11
N TYR A 96 7.91 3.29 9.07
CA TYR A 96 7.13 4.51 9.00
C TYR A 96 8.07 5.70 9.14
N ALA A 97 8.11 6.59 8.16
CA ALA A 97 9.13 7.62 8.05
C ALA A 97 8.56 8.93 7.48
N PRO A 98 8.06 9.83 8.34
CA PRO A 98 7.61 11.15 7.91
C PRO A 98 8.72 11.93 7.19
N ILE A 99 8.33 12.68 6.17
CA ILE A 99 9.18 13.60 5.42
C ILE A 99 8.60 15.01 5.49
N VAL A 100 9.46 15.98 5.74
CA VAL A 100 9.09 17.39 5.93
C VAL A 100 9.81 18.28 4.93
N ASN A 101 9.27 19.46 4.69
CA ASN A 101 9.96 20.54 3.97
C ASN A 101 10.99 21.24 4.88
N PHE A 102 11.67 22.24 4.34
CA PHE A 102 12.70 22.97 5.07
C PHE A 102 12.18 23.84 6.23
N GLU A 103 10.89 24.12 6.26
CA GLU A 103 10.21 24.83 7.35
C GLU A 103 9.60 23.88 8.40
N GLY A 104 9.76 22.55 8.23
CA GLY A 104 9.22 21.55 9.13
C GLY A 104 7.76 21.17 8.85
N GLY A 105 7.17 21.64 7.75
CA GLY A 105 5.84 21.24 7.29
C GLY A 105 5.84 19.81 6.74
N LEU A 106 4.87 18.99 7.16
CA LEU A 106 4.74 17.61 6.69
C LEU A 106 4.42 17.58 5.18
N LEU A 107 5.25 16.88 4.42
CA LEU A 107 5.04 16.64 2.98
C LEU A 107 4.34 15.31 2.72
N ASN A 108 4.72 14.27 3.47
CA ASN A 108 4.16 12.93 3.35
C ASN A 108 4.58 12.10 4.58
N ASP A 109 3.88 11.00 4.83
CA ASP A 109 4.16 10.06 5.92
C ASP A 109 4.26 8.61 5.43
N PRO A 110 5.19 8.32 4.51
CA PRO A 110 5.25 7.05 3.81
C PRO A 110 5.77 5.90 4.68
N VAL A 111 5.62 4.70 4.13
CA VAL A 111 6.31 3.50 4.60
C VAL A 111 7.49 3.19 3.68
N VAL A 112 8.70 3.15 4.24
CA VAL A 112 9.95 2.86 3.53
C VAL A 112 10.32 1.40 3.74
N PHE A 113 10.33 0.61 2.68
CA PHE A 113 10.75 -0.80 2.66
C PHE A 113 12.24 -0.88 2.35
N CYS A 114 13.02 -1.49 3.22
CA CYS A 114 14.42 -1.75 2.99
C CYS A 114 14.61 -3.10 2.29
N ILE A 115 14.75 -3.09 0.96
CA ILE A 115 15.04 -4.30 0.18
C ILE A 115 16.52 -4.69 0.37
N SER A 116 17.40 -3.70 0.34
CA SER A 116 18.81 -3.78 0.70
C SER A 116 19.33 -2.39 1.09
N ARG A 117 20.57 -2.27 1.56
CA ARG A 117 21.17 -0.96 1.88
C ARG A 117 21.27 -0.01 0.68
N ASN A 118 21.17 -0.54 -0.53
CA ASN A 118 21.24 0.23 -1.78
C ASN A 118 19.93 0.18 -2.59
N HIS A 119 18.81 -0.28 -1.98
CA HIS A 119 17.55 -0.43 -2.66
C HIS A 119 16.38 -0.28 -1.69
N PHE A 120 15.51 0.70 -1.96
CA PHE A 120 14.35 1.04 -1.14
C PHE A 120 13.10 1.15 -2.02
N LEU A 121 11.95 0.74 -1.45
CA LEU A 121 10.64 1.08 -1.97
C LEU A 121 9.94 1.99 -0.97
N ILE A 122 9.29 3.04 -1.45
CA ILE A 122 8.63 4.05 -0.63
C ILE A 122 7.17 4.06 -1.03
N SER A 123 6.30 3.49 -0.18
CA SER A 123 4.84 3.54 -0.35
C SER A 123 4.32 4.85 0.21
N ILE A 124 3.77 5.70 -0.65
CA ILE A 124 3.47 7.11 -0.31
C ILE A 124 1.98 7.35 -0.04
N SER A 125 1.71 8.30 0.82
CA SER A 125 0.40 8.95 0.97
C SER A 125 0.15 9.94 -0.16
N ASP A 126 -1.01 10.61 -0.16
CA ASP A 126 -1.43 11.53 -1.22
C ASP A 126 -0.54 12.78 -1.30
N SER A 127 0.40 12.80 -2.22
CA SER A 127 1.21 13.98 -2.58
C SER A 127 2.13 13.72 -3.78
N ASP A 128 2.72 14.77 -4.33
CA ASP A 128 3.75 14.71 -5.37
C ASP A 128 5.16 14.46 -4.82
N LEU A 129 5.30 13.51 -3.89
CA LEU A 129 6.56 13.22 -3.20
C LEU A 129 7.69 12.82 -4.16
N PHE A 130 7.37 12.19 -5.29
CA PHE A 130 8.34 11.85 -6.33
C PHE A 130 9.13 13.07 -6.81
N ASN A 131 8.44 14.20 -7.05
CA ASN A 131 9.08 15.43 -7.51
C ASN A 131 10.03 15.99 -6.45
N TRP A 132 9.64 15.96 -5.17
CA TRP A 132 10.49 16.39 -4.06
C TRP A 132 11.75 15.53 -3.93
N ILE A 133 11.59 14.22 -3.91
CA ILE A 133 12.72 13.27 -3.83
C ILE A 133 13.69 13.48 -5.01
N SER A 134 13.15 13.59 -6.23
CA SER A 134 13.93 13.79 -7.44
C SER A 134 14.71 15.11 -7.42
N ALA A 135 14.07 16.19 -6.97
CA ALA A 135 14.71 17.50 -6.85
C ALA A 135 15.89 17.47 -5.83
N ILE A 136 15.66 16.88 -4.65
CA ILE A 136 16.70 16.73 -3.61
C ILE A 136 17.82 15.81 -4.09
N ASN A 137 17.50 14.67 -4.71
CA ASN A 137 18.46 13.73 -5.25
C ASN A 137 19.48 14.40 -6.20
N ASN A 138 18.96 15.24 -7.10
CA ASN A 138 19.79 15.97 -8.05
C ASN A 138 20.52 17.16 -7.40
N SER A 139 19.83 18.00 -6.64
CA SER A 139 20.40 19.22 -6.06
C SER A 139 21.48 18.94 -4.99
N LYS A 140 21.40 17.79 -4.33
CA LYS A 140 22.38 17.33 -3.32
C LYS A 140 23.36 16.29 -3.87
N GLU A 141 23.35 16.06 -5.18
CA GLU A 141 24.31 15.19 -5.90
C GLU A 141 24.38 13.76 -5.37
N PHE A 142 23.25 13.21 -4.89
CA PHE A 142 23.18 11.79 -4.55
C PHE A 142 23.19 10.91 -5.80
N PHE A 143 22.54 11.38 -6.89
CA PHE A 143 22.47 10.69 -8.18
C PHE A 143 22.04 9.22 -8.07
N SER A 144 21.14 8.94 -7.17
CA SER A 144 20.48 7.65 -7.10
C SER A 144 19.47 7.50 -8.24
N ASP A 145 19.21 6.27 -8.67
CA ASP A 145 18.10 5.98 -9.57
C ASP A 145 16.79 6.08 -8.79
N VAL A 146 15.96 7.08 -9.14
CA VAL A 146 14.67 7.37 -8.49
C VAL A 146 13.59 7.32 -9.53
N ARG A 147 12.60 6.43 -9.36
CA ARG A 147 11.49 6.29 -10.29
C ARG A 147 10.19 5.92 -9.58
N GLU A 148 9.06 6.30 -10.16
CA GLU A 148 7.78 5.67 -9.83
C GLU A 148 7.73 4.27 -10.44
N THR A 149 7.09 3.35 -9.73
CA THR A 149 6.95 1.97 -10.15
C THR A 149 5.52 1.65 -10.57
N ASP A 150 5.35 0.55 -11.28
CA ASP A 150 4.03 -0.02 -11.58
C ASP A 150 3.57 -1.04 -10.52
N ILE A 151 4.11 -0.95 -9.30
CA ILE A 151 3.72 -1.81 -8.18
C ILE A 151 2.27 -1.52 -7.81
N LEU A 152 1.48 -2.58 -7.80
CA LEU A 152 0.11 -2.62 -7.32
C LEU A 152 0.11 -3.05 -5.85
N THR A 153 -0.67 -2.36 -5.03
CA THR A 153 -0.77 -2.71 -3.61
C THR A 153 -2.21 -3.13 -3.30
N MET A 154 -2.36 -4.28 -2.67
CA MET A 154 -3.61 -4.73 -2.05
C MET A 154 -3.37 -4.99 -0.56
N ALA A 155 -4.43 -4.88 0.26
CA ALA A 155 -4.31 -5.11 1.70
C ALA A 155 -5.36 -6.10 2.20
N ILE A 156 -4.94 -7.07 3.01
CA ILE A 156 -5.79 -8.00 3.76
C ILE A 156 -5.83 -7.49 5.19
N GLN A 157 -6.97 -6.97 5.64
CA GLN A 157 -7.07 -6.28 6.94
C GLN A 157 -8.23 -6.83 7.78
N GLY A 158 -8.04 -6.87 9.10
CA GLY A 158 -9.03 -7.32 10.06
C GLY A 158 -8.53 -8.44 10.97
N PRO A 159 -9.25 -8.77 12.06
CA PRO A 159 -8.81 -9.76 13.05
C PRO A 159 -8.60 -11.19 12.49
N LYS A 160 -9.30 -11.55 11.40
CA LYS A 160 -9.12 -12.86 10.73
C LYS A 160 -8.11 -12.84 9.59
N SER A 161 -7.39 -11.74 9.37
CA SER A 161 -6.42 -11.58 8.30
C SER A 161 -5.25 -12.55 8.42
N GLU A 162 -4.82 -12.88 9.64
CA GLU A 162 -3.70 -13.80 9.87
C GLU A 162 -4.06 -15.23 9.47
N GLU A 163 -5.25 -15.71 9.87
CA GLU A 163 -5.72 -17.07 9.52
C GLU A 163 -5.91 -17.21 8.00
N LEU A 164 -6.53 -16.21 7.37
CA LEU A 164 -6.70 -16.20 5.91
C LEU A 164 -5.35 -16.16 5.19
N SER A 165 -4.44 -15.29 5.62
CA SER A 165 -3.10 -15.17 5.00
C SER A 165 -2.28 -16.45 5.19
N GLN A 166 -2.36 -17.09 6.35
CA GLN A 166 -1.73 -18.39 6.60
C GLN A 166 -2.25 -19.48 5.66
N LYS A 167 -3.56 -19.51 5.41
CA LYS A 167 -4.17 -20.47 4.49
C LYS A 167 -3.69 -20.31 3.05
N ILE A 168 -3.36 -19.10 2.63
CA ILE A 168 -2.94 -18.78 1.25
C ILE A 168 -1.42 -18.89 1.09
N PHE A 169 -0.66 -18.33 2.03
CA PHE A 169 0.79 -18.18 1.92
C PHE A 169 1.60 -19.15 2.78
N GLY A 170 0.93 -19.95 3.62
CA GLY A 170 1.59 -20.95 4.48
C GLY A 170 1.95 -20.42 5.87
N GLU A 171 2.59 -21.30 6.66
CA GLU A 171 2.90 -21.04 8.08
C GLU A 171 3.91 -19.90 8.29
N GLU A 172 4.75 -19.62 7.31
CA GLU A 172 5.80 -18.59 7.40
C GLU A 172 5.24 -17.22 7.68
N ILE A 173 4.03 -16.92 7.16
CA ILE A 173 3.38 -15.61 7.33
C ILE A 173 3.07 -15.31 8.80
N LYS A 174 2.79 -16.35 9.61
CA LYS A 174 2.41 -16.22 11.02
C LYS A 174 3.55 -15.70 11.89
N SER A 175 4.79 -16.06 11.52
CA SER A 175 5.99 -15.62 12.24
C SER A 175 6.41 -14.19 11.91
N LEU A 176 5.77 -13.56 10.88
CA LEU A 176 6.12 -12.24 10.42
C LEU A 176 5.78 -11.17 11.46
N LYS A 177 6.79 -10.45 11.93
CA LYS A 177 6.63 -9.38 12.91
C LYS A 177 6.09 -8.11 12.24
N TYR A 178 5.42 -7.29 13.02
CA TYR A 178 4.92 -5.99 12.56
C TYR A 178 6.06 -5.14 11.98
N PHE A 179 5.81 -4.47 10.86
CA PHE A 179 6.78 -3.75 10.05
C PHE A 179 7.93 -4.61 9.50
N ASN A 180 7.73 -5.93 9.38
CA ASN A 180 8.63 -6.77 8.59
C ASN A 180 7.90 -7.26 7.34
N PHE A 181 8.67 -7.65 6.33
CA PHE A 181 8.14 -8.24 5.11
C PHE A 181 8.96 -9.45 4.67
N ILE A 182 8.33 -10.29 3.88
CA ILE A 182 8.97 -11.41 3.19
C ILE A 182 8.79 -11.26 1.70
N LYS A 183 9.67 -11.91 0.94
CA LYS A 183 9.51 -12.14 -0.48
C LYS A 183 8.88 -13.52 -0.65
N TYR A 184 7.82 -13.57 -1.44
CA TYR A 184 7.05 -14.79 -1.67
C TYR A 184 6.91 -15.03 -3.17
N LEU A 185 7.11 -16.26 -3.62
CA LEU A 185 6.97 -16.62 -5.03
C LEU A 185 5.51 -16.98 -5.33
N PHE A 186 4.79 -16.11 -6.02
CA PHE A 186 3.43 -16.33 -6.49
C PHE A 186 3.39 -16.41 -8.01
N ASN A 187 2.96 -17.52 -8.57
CA ASN A 187 2.83 -17.76 -10.01
C ASN A 187 4.07 -17.27 -10.82
N LYS A 188 5.26 -17.69 -10.38
CA LYS A 188 6.57 -17.32 -10.98
C LYS A 188 6.99 -15.86 -10.80
N GLU A 189 6.27 -15.05 -10.06
CA GLU A 189 6.61 -13.68 -9.70
C GLU A 189 6.98 -13.59 -8.23
N GLU A 190 8.09 -12.89 -7.92
CA GLU A 190 8.42 -12.54 -6.55
C GLU A 190 7.60 -11.33 -6.13
N ILE A 191 6.70 -11.53 -5.17
CA ILE A 191 5.89 -10.50 -4.53
C ILE A 191 6.42 -10.20 -3.13
N ILE A 192 6.09 -9.02 -2.60
CA ILE A 192 6.39 -8.66 -1.22
C ILE A 192 5.12 -8.76 -0.40
N ILE A 193 5.19 -9.45 0.74
CA ILE A 193 4.12 -9.51 1.73
C ILE A 193 4.63 -8.87 3.02
N SER A 194 4.03 -7.78 3.42
CA SER A 194 4.41 -7.00 4.60
C SER A 194 3.34 -7.08 5.68
N LYS A 195 3.76 -7.24 6.94
CA LYS A 195 2.85 -7.10 8.08
C LYS A 195 2.72 -5.63 8.45
N THR A 196 2.03 -4.90 7.57
CA THR A 196 1.71 -3.47 7.67
C THR A 196 0.24 -3.26 7.33
N GLY A 197 -0.27 -2.04 7.51
CA GLY A 197 -1.62 -1.65 7.14
C GLY A 197 -2.11 -0.47 7.95
N TYR A 198 -3.11 0.21 7.41
CA TYR A 198 -3.74 1.39 7.99
C TYR A 198 -5.16 1.07 8.49
N SER A 199 -5.33 -0.01 9.27
CA SER A 199 -6.67 -0.45 9.72
C SER A 199 -6.86 -0.41 11.23
N LYS A 200 -5.79 -0.20 12.00
CA LYS A 200 -5.75 -0.44 13.45
C LYS A 200 -6.16 -1.87 13.85
N GLN A 201 -6.20 -2.77 12.88
CA GLN A 201 -6.40 -4.20 13.03
C GLN A 201 -5.14 -4.95 12.59
N SER A 202 -5.08 -6.26 12.81
CA SER A 202 -4.07 -7.10 12.18
C SER A 202 -4.25 -7.08 10.66
N GLY A 203 -3.15 -7.20 9.91
CA GLY A 203 -3.24 -7.22 8.46
C GLY A 203 -1.91 -7.31 7.75
N TYR A 204 -2.02 -7.44 6.44
CA TYR A 204 -0.90 -7.54 5.53
C TYR A 204 -1.14 -6.66 4.30
N GLU A 205 -0.07 -6.08 3.79
CA GLU A 205 -0.04 -5.42 2.49
C GLU A 205 0.79 -6.24 1.53
N ILE A 206 0.32 -6.38 0.30
CA ILE A 206 0.93 -7.20 -0.74
C ILE A 206 1.27 -6.28 -1.90
N LEU A 207 2.56 -6.24 -2.24
CA LEU A 207 3.11 -5.48 -3.36
C LEU A 207 3.41 -6.44 -4.50
N ILE A 208 2.78 -6.23 -5.65
CA ILE A 208 2.85 -7.09 -6.83
C ILE A 208 2.96 -6.24 -8.10
N THR A 209 3.71 -6.68 -9.10
CA THR A 209 3.97 -5.87 -10.30
C THR A 209 3.10 -6.29 -11.48
N ASN A 210 2.86 -7.60 -11.64
CA ASN A 210 2.10 -8.12 -12.77
C ASN A 210 0.59 -8.02 -12.52
N PRO A 211 -0.16 -7.23 -13.32
CA PRO A 211 -1.61 -7.06 -13.13
C PRO A 211 -2.42 -8.36 -13.22
N ASN A 212 -2.01 -9.31 -14.08
CA ASN A 212 -2.72 -10.59 -14.20
C ASN A 212 -2.54 -11.43 -12.94
N ASN A 213 -1.32 -11.48 -12.38
CA ASN A 213 -1.07 -12.16 -11.12
C ASN A 213 -1.76 -11.45 -9.95
N ALA A 214 -1.86 -10.13 -9.98
CA ALA A 214 -2.59 -9.36 -8.97
C ALA A 214 -4.08 -9.74 -8.95
N ILE A 215 -4.72 -9.82 -10.12
CA ILE A 215 -6.12 -10.26 -10.24
C ILE A 215 -6.28 -11.72 -9.79
N MET A 216 -5.38 -12.62 -10.23
CA MET A 216 -5.43 -14.03 -9.79
C MET A 216 -5.31 -14.16 -8.28
N LEU A 217 -4.42 -13.37 -7.66
CA LEU A 217 -4.26 -13.38 -6.21
C LEU A 217 -5.48 -12.78 -5.49
N TRP A 218 -6.06 -11.72 -6.02
CA TRP A 218 -7.30 -11.13 -5.52
C TRP A 218 -8.43 -12.16 -5.49
N ASP A 219 -8.66 -12.82 -6.62
CA ASP A 219 -9.72 -13.82 -6.76
C ASP A 219 -9.47 -15.03 -5.82
N LEU A 220 -8.21 -15.48 -5.69
CA LEU A 220 -7.82 -16.53 -4.74
C LEU A 220 -8.10 -16.12 -3.28
N ILE A 221 -7.76 -14.87 -2.90
CA ILE A 221 -8.03 -14.35 -1.55
C ILE A 221 -9.54 -14.33 -1.28
N MET A 222 -10.35 -13.88 -2.22
CA MET A 222 -11.79 -13.86 -2.09
C MET A 222 -12.37 -15.27 -2.00
N GLU A 223 -11.92 -16.23 -2.81
CA GLU A 223 -12.34 -17.63 -2.74
C GLU A 223 -11.99 -18.27 -1.39
N LYS A 224 -10.74 -18.20 -0.96
CA LYS A 224 -10.27 -18.81 0.29
C LYS A 224 -10.79 -18.09 1.54
N GLY A 225 -11.19 -16.82 1.36
CA GLY A 225 -11.70 -15.98 2.43
C GLY A 225 -13.17 -16.19 2.80
N ILE A 226 -13.93 -16.99 2.02
CA ILE A 226 -15.36 -17.21 2.26
C ILE A 226 -15.64 -17.69 3.69
N GLU A 227 -14.88 -18.66 4.18
CA GLU A 227 -15.03 -19.19 5.54
C GLU A 227 -14.67 -18.19 6.65
N PHE A 228 -13.87 -17.18 6.33
CA PHE A 228 -13.50 -16.08 7.24
C PHE A 228 -14.44 -14.89 7.12
N ASN A 229 -15.50 -15.00 6.29
CA ASN A 229 -16.42 -13.92 5.97
C ASN A 229 -15.69 -12.70 5.37
N VAL A 230 -14.84 -12.95 4.35
CA VAL A 230 -14.15 -11.89 3.65
C VAL A 230 -15.13 -11.01 2.88
N LYS A 231 -14.90 -9.69 2.89
CA LYS A 231 -15.56 -8.73 2.00
C LYS A 231 -14.52 -7.82 1.37
N VAL A 232 -14.86 -7.27 0.23
CA VAL A 232 -14.13 -6.12 -0.29
C VAL A 232 -14.44 -4.91 0.60
N GLY A 233 -13.42 -4.11 0.89
CA GLY A 233 -13.55 -2.95 1.76
C GLY A 233 -12.58 -1.83 1.34
N CYS A 234 -12.39 -0.85 2.22
CA CYS A 234 -11.58 0.32 1.94
C CYS A 234 -11.03 0.95 3.23
N PRO A 235 -9.99 1.79 3.17
CA PRO A 235 -9.43 2.45 4.36
C PRO A 235 -10.29 3.58 4.93
N ASN A 236 -11.16 4.20 4.15
CA ASN A 236 -11.88 5.44 4.50
C ASN A 236 -12.76 5.35 5.77
N MET A 237 -13.16 4.16 6.17
CA MET A 237 -13.99 3.97 7.36
C MET A 237 -13.25 4.20 8.70
N ILE A 238 -11.94 4.45 8.63
CA ILE A 238 -11.08 4.64 9.81
C ILE A 238 -10.79 6.12 10.04
N GLU A 239 -11.00 6.94 9.02
CA GLU A 239 -10.91 8.40 9.05
C GLU A 239 -12.20 9.02 9.60
#